data_163854ec85c11f91ef2f7bd24e5ad460
#
_entry.id   163854ec85c11f91ef2f7bd24e5ad460
#
_cell.length_a   1.000
_cell.length_b   1.000
_cell.length_c   1.000
_cell.angle_alpha   90.00
_cell.angle_beta   90.00
_cell.angle_gamma   90.00
#
_symmetry.space_group_name_H-M   'P 1'
#
loop_
_entity.id
_entity.type
_entity.pdbx_description
1 polymer ?
#
loop_
_entity_poly.entity_id
_entity_poly.type
_entity_poly.pdbx_seq_one_letter_code
_entity_poly.pdbx_strand_id
1 'polypeptide(L)'
;AYRAVTKDAFENFLDAKTLSFFAIAYNLASKNQLFDAFGFDGGAKEALKTKLKSTNACYSFISRPFESIESKAKIIKSLEFAITHKRKINLKYKNEQKNLEFPEINPYKILFMSENFYLICASELGVSKFRITSIKSVDILSATFHANAEIGKFIESIQTPFSEFGKEPINVRLKISAQKARFFKAKKFFKSQMIEKSLENGDIIVSYKITNFNEIKSFILS
;
A
#
# COMPACT_ATOMS: atom_id res chain seq x y z
N ALA A 1 1.53 -30.78 41.05
CA ALA A 1 0.78 -30.36 39.84
C ALA A 1 1.19 -28.94 39.46
N TYR A 2 2.02 -28.78 38.45
CA TYR A 2 2.39 -27.45 37.92
C TYR A 2 1.23 -26.97 37.06
N ARG A 3 0.52 -25.94 37.51
CA ARG A 3 -0.44 -25.19 36.72
C ARG A 3 0.35 -24.13 35.96
N ALA A 4 0.53 -24.31 34.66
CA ALA A 4 1.04 -23.26 33.81
C ALA A 4 0.03 -22.11 33.82
N VAL A 5 0.35 -21.05 34.54
CA VAL A 5 -0.35 -19.75 34.41
C VAL A 5 0.22 -19.13 33.16
N THR A 6 -0.34 -19.44 32.02
CA THR A 6 -0.09 -18.67 30.79
C THR A 6 -0.73 -17.29 30.98
N LYS A 7 -0.02 -16.39 31.64
CA LYS A 7 -0.22 -14.97 31.37
C LYS A 7 0.12 -14.79 29.92
N ASP A 8 -0.84 -14.26 29.20
CA ASP A 8 -0.70 -13.95 27.76
C ASP A 8 0.66 -13.31 27.50
N ALA A 9 1.50 -13.97 26.69
CA ALA A 9 2.85 -13.48 26.39
C ALA A 9 2.82 -12.04 25.82
N PHE A 10 1.68 -11.63 25.27
CA PHE A 10 1.43 -10.28 24.75
C PHE A 10 1.25 -9.21 25.84
N GLU A 11 0.79 -9.55 27.07
CA GLU A 11 0.57 -8.55 28.11
C GLU A 11 1.87 -7.92 28.65
N ASN A 12 3.00 -8.63 28.53
CA ASN A 12 4.29 -8.17 29.04
C ASN A 12 5.13 -7.41 28.01
N PHE A 13 4.74 -7.35 26.74
CA PHE A 13 5.53 -6.78 25.65
C PHE A 13 4.95 -5.50 25.03
N LEU A 14 3.72 -5.13 25.36
CA LEU A 14 3.04 -4.00 24.70
C LEU A 14 2.86 -2.85 25.69
N ASP A 15 3.72 -1.84 25.57
CA ASP A 15 3.50 -0.57 26.25
C ASP A 15 2.26 0.17 25.66
N ALA A 16 1.79 1.22 26.35
CA ALA A 16 0.61 1.98 25.95
C ALA A 16 0.73 2.58 24.53
N LYS A 17 1.96 2.90 24.08
CA LYS A 17 2.20 3.45 22.73
C LYS A 17 2.02 2.37 21.67
N THR A 18 2.57 1.19 21.92
CA THR A 18 2.44 0.02 21.04
C THR A 18 0.99 -0.44 20.94
N LEU A 19 0.25 -0.46 22.06
CA LEU A 19 -1.20 -0.75 22.06
C LEU A 19 -1.99 0.29 21.27
N SER A 20 -1.64 1.58 21.39
CA SER A 20 -2.28 2.63 20.59
C SER A 20 -2.03 2.46 19.10
N PHE A 21 -0.82 2.06 18.71
CA PHE A 21 -0.49 1.76 17.31
C PHE A 21 -1.31 0.57 16.79
N PHE A 22 -1.41 -0.52 17.55
CA PHE A 22 -2.25 -1.67 17.17
C PHE A 22 -3.72 -1.31 17.10
N ALA A 23 -4.22 -0.42 17.97
CA ALA A 23 -5.59 0.08 17.90
C ALA A 23 -5.87 0.86 16.61
N ILE A 24 -4.90 1.68 16.19
CA ILE A 24 -4.97 2.41 14.91
C ILE A 24 -5.05 1.42 13.74
N ALA A 25 -4.11 0.47 13.69
CA ALA A 25 -4.05 -0.53 12.64
C ALA A 25 -5.32 -1.40 12.61
N TYR A 26 -5.82 -1.84 13.79
CA TYR A 26 -7.06 -2.59 13.92
C TYR A 26 -8.27 -1.80 13.39
N ASN A 27 -8.44 -0.56 13.80
CA ASN A 27 -9.57 0.26 13.36
C ASN A 27 -9.53 0.51 11.86
N LEU A 28 -8.33 0.76 11.29
CA LEU A 28 -8.15 0.92 9.86
C LEU A 28 -8.53 -0.35 9.10
N ALA A 29 -8.04 -1.50 9.56
CA ALA A 29 -8.34 -2.80 8.96
C ALA A 29 -9.83 -3.18 9.09
N SER A 30 -10.44 -2.98 10.27
CA SER A 30 -11.84 -3.30 10.55
C SER A 30 -12.80 -2.47 9.69
N LYS A 31 -12.59 -1.15 9.62
CA LYS A 31 -13.45 -0.25 8.82
C LYS A 31 -13.39 -0.53 7.32
N ASN A 32 -12.30 -1.11 6.84
CA ASN A 32 -12.07 -1.38 5.43
C ASN A 32 -12.20 -2.88 5.08
N GLN A 33 -12.79 -3.68 5.96
CA GLN A 33 -13.07 -5.12 5.74
C GLN A 33 -11.82 -5.95 5.40
N LEU A 34 -10.63 -5.48 5.80
CA LEU A 34 -9.37 -6.15 5.47
C LEU A 34 -9.21 -7.49 6.19
N PHE A 35 -9.82 -7.66 7.35
CA PHE A 35 -9.73 -8.92 8.09
C PHE A 35 -10.28 -10.10 7.30
N ASP A 36 -11.40 -9.91 6.61
CA ASP A 36 -12.04 -10.97 5.82
C ASP A 36 -11.23 -11.24 4.54
N ALA A 37 -10.70 -10.18 3.92
CA ALA A 37 -9.85 -10.29 2.75
C ALA A 37 -8.54 -11.04 3.01
N PHE A 38 -7.92 -10.84 4.19
CA PHE A 38 -6.68 -11.50 4.58
C PHE A 38 -6.88 -12.78 5.42
N GLY A 39 -8.14 -13.22 5.60
CA GLY A 39 -8.47 -14.51 6.20
C GLY A 39 -8.26 -14.59 7.71
N PHE A 40 -8.39 -13.47 8.43
CA PHE A 40 -8.43 -13.50 9.90
C PHE A 40 -9.72 -14.17 10.38
N ASP A 41 -9.59 -15.11 11.29
CA ASP A 41 -10.73 -15.78 11.89
C ASP A 41 -11.48 -14.88 12.89
N GLY A 42 -12.72 -15.28 13.23
CA GLY A 42 -13.56 -14.53 14.16
C GLY A 42 -12.99 -14.45 15.58
N GLY A 43 -12.27 -15.48 16.03
CA GLY A 43 -11.66 -15.55 17.35
C GLY A 43 -10.53 -14.52 17.51
N ALA A 44 -9.65 -14.41 16.50
CA ALA A 44 -8.59 -13.43 16.47
C ALA A 44 -9.14 -12.00 16.45
N LYS A 45 -10.24 -11.74 15.70
CA LYS A 45 -10.94 -10.45 15.69
C LYS A 45 -11.45 -10.05 17.06
N GLU A 46 -12.16 -10.94 17.76
CA GLU A 46 -12.75 -10.64 19.05
C GLU A 46 -11.69 -10.48 20.16
N ALA A 47 -10.61 -11.25 20.13
CA ALA A 47 -9.49 -11.10 21.05
C ALA A 47 -8.83 -9.72 20.92
N LEU A 48 -8.54 -9.30 19.68
CA LEU A 48 -8.00 -7.96 19.40
C LEU A 48 -8.97 -6.84 19.83
N LYS A 49 -10.25 -6.96 19.49
CA LYS A 49 -11.28 -5.98 19.84
C LYS A 49 -11.41 -5.81 21.36
N THR A 50 -11.36 -6.90 22.11
CA THR A 50 -11.45 -6.85 23.57
C THR A 50 -10.25 -6.13 24.19
N LYS A 51 -9.03 -6.45 23.74
CA LYS A 51 -7.80 -5.81 24.24
C LYS A 51 -7.71 -4.31 23.88
N LEU A 52 -8.35 -3.89 22.77
CA LEU A 52 -8.29 -2.51 22.28
C LEU A 52 -9.47 -1.63 22.74
N LYS A 53 -10.40 -2.15 23.53
CA LYS A 53 -11.61 -1.39 23.98
C LYS A 53 -11.25 -0.06 24.66
N SER A 54 -10.26 -0.05 25.56
CA SER A 54 -9.85 1.16 26.27
C SER A 54 -9.24 2.22 25.36
N THR A 55 -8.48 1.79 24.36
CA THR A 55 -7.84 2.68 23.37
C THR A 55 -8.85 3.23 22.38
N ASN A 56 -9.87 2.46 22.01
CA ASN A 56 -10.95 2.88 21.12
C ASN A 56 -11.84 3.99 21.72
N ALA A 57 -11.86 4.15 23.05
CA ALA A 57 -12.58 5.24 23.70
C ALA A 57 -11.95 6.62 23.40
N CYS A 58 -10.65 6.66 23.15
CA CYS A 58 -9.91 7.91 22.97
C CYS A 58 -9.67 8.29 21.49
N TYR A 59 -9.72 7.31 20.56
CA TYR A 59 -9.34 7.52 19.16
C TYR A 59 -10.47 7.11 18.21
N SER A 60 -10.77 7.98 17.26
CA SER A 60 -11.63 7.68 16.12
C SER A 60 -10.86 7.97 14.83
N PHE A 61 -10.80 6.97 13.94
CA PHE A 61 -10.10 7.09 12.66
C PHE A 61 -11.13 7.30 11.55
N ILE A 62 -11.02 8.45 10.88
CA ILE A 62 -11.83 8.79 9.73
C ILE A 62 -10.89 8.83 8.53
N SER A 63 -11.04 7.90 7.61
CA SER A 63 -10.29 7.81 6.35
C SER A 63 -11.28 7.71 5.18
N ARG A 64 -10.79 7.95 3.98
CA ARG A 64 -11.55 7.56 2.78
C ARG A 64 -11.73 6.04 2.78
N PRO A 65 -12.89 5.52 2.35
CA PRO A 65 -13.08 4.08 2.23
C PRO A 65 -12.04 3.46 1.30
N PHE A 66 -11.54 2.29 1.67
CA PHE A 66 -10.67 1.51 0.80
C PHE A 66 -11.52 0.76 -0.23
N GLU A 67 -10.91 0.42 -1.36
CA GLU A 67 -11.53 -0.49 -2.30
C GLU A 67 -11.75 -1.85 -1.63
N SER A 68 -12.99 -2.38 -1.71
CA SER A 68 -13.28 -3.70 -1.17
C SER A 68 -12.59 -4.79 -1.99
N ILE A 69 -11.79 -5.61 -1.31
CA ILE A 69 -11.08 -6.76 -1.88
C ILE A 69 -11.57 -8.10 -1.30
N GLU A 70 -12.68 -8.09 -0.57
CA GLU A 70 -13.24 -9.28 0.08
C GLU A 70 -13.51 -10.41 -0.93
N SER A 71 -14.13 -10.10 -2.08
CA SER A 71 -14.37 -11.05 -3.15
C SER A 71 -13.08 -11.58 -3.82
N LYS A 72 -11.92 -11.01 -3.48
CA LYS A 72 -10.61 -11.35 -4.04
C LYS A 72 -9.73 -12.16 -3.09
N ALA A 73 -10.23 -12.59 -1.93
CA ALA A 73 -9.46 -13.31 -0.92
C ALA A 73 -8.70 -14.53 -1.48
N LYS A 74 -9.33 -15.32 -2.37
CA LYS A 74 -8.66 -16.45 -3.05
C LYS A 74 -7.51 -16.00 -3.95
N ILE A 75 -7.72 -14.94 -4.72
CA ILE A 75 -6.71 -14.36 -5.61
C ILE A 75 -5.53 -13.84 -4.79
N ILE A 76 -5.80 -13.13 -3.71
CA ILE A 76 -4.76 -12.61 -2.80
C ILE A 76 -3.90 -13.74 -2.26
N LYS A 77 -4.50 -14.81 -1.73
CA LYS A 77 -3.75 -15.99 -1.24
C LYS A 77 -2.87 -16.63 -2.32
N SER A 78 -3.40 -16.75 -3.54
CA SER A 78 -2.61 -17.27 -4.68
C SER A 78 -1.44 -16.35 -5.01
N LEU A 79 -1.64 -15.03 -4.98
CA LEU A 79 -0.58 -14.04 -5.23
C LEU A 79 0.46 -14.03 -4.11
N GLU A 80 0.06 -14.09 -2.84
CA GLU A 80 0.96 -14.19 -1.70
C GLU A 80 1.87 -15.42 -1.82
N PHE A 81 1.28 -16.59 -2.16
CA PHE A 81 2.04 -17.80 -2.41
C PHE A 81 3.03 -17.62 -3.56
N ALA A 82 2.57 -17.11 -4.71
CA ALA A 82 3.41 -16.93 -5.90
C ALA A 82 4.57 -15.95 -5.63
N ILE A 83 4.32 -14.85 -4.95
CA ILE A 83 5.34 -13.85 -4.58
C ILE A 83 6.37 -14.47 -3.62
N THR A 84 5.91 -15.13 -2.55
CA THR A 84 6.78 -15.73 -1.53
C THR A 84 7.70 -16.79 -2.12
N HIS A 85 7.17 -17.63 -3.03
CA HIS A 85 7.90 -18.73 -3.65
C HIS A 85 8.51 -18.37 -5.00
N LYS A 86 8.45 -17.08 -5.41
CA LYS A 86 8.97 -16.56 -6.68
C LYS A 86 8.48 -17.38 -7.89
N ARG A 87 7.18 -17.75 -7.89
CA ARG A 87 6.54 -18.49 -8.97
C ARG A 87 6.02 -17.53 -10.02
N LYS A 88 6.24 -17.86 -11.30
CA LYS A 88 5.58 -17.17 -12.41
C LYS A 88 4.09 -17.44 -12.37
N ILE A 89 3.31 -16.52 -12.94
CA ILE A 89 1.85 -16.62 -13.02
C ILE A 89 1.34 -16.28 -14.41
N ASN A 90 0.20 -16.89 -14.79
CA ASN A 90 -0.66 -16.36 -15.83
C ASN A 90 -1.75 -15.52 -15.17
N LEU A 91 -1.98 -14.34 -15.69
CA LEU A 91 -2.93 -13.37 -15.12
C LEU A 91 -4.01 -13.04 -16.14
N LYS A 92 -5.30 -13.22 -15.77
CA LYS A 92 -6.43 -12.68 -16.53
C LYS A 92 -6.92 -11.41 -15.85
N TYR A 93 -6.99 -10.34 -16.63
CA TYR A 93 -7.29 -8.99 -16.16
C TYR A 93 -8.40 -8.36 -16.97
N LYS A 94 -9.31 -7.67 -16.33
CA LYS A 94 -10.38 -6.92 -16.99
C LYS A 94 -10.21 -5.44 -16.75
N ASN A 95 -9.89 -4.68 -17.78
CA ASN A 95 -10.08 -3.24 -17.74
C ASN A 95 -11.51 -2.89 -18.19
N GLU A 96 -11.86 -1.61 -18.24
CA GLU A 96 -13.20 -1.15 -18.56
C GLU A 96 -13.73 -1.67 -19.91
N GLN A 97 -12.86 -1.95 -20.86
CA GLN A 97 -13.23 -2.26 -22.25
C GLN A 97 -12.87 -3.68 -22.69
N LYS A 98 -11.84 -4.31 -22.11
CA LYS A 98 -11.27 -5.56 -22.63
C LYS A 98 -10.87 -6.53 -21.51
N ASN A 99 -11.02 -7.82 -21.84
CA ASN A 99 -10.34 -8.88 -21.10
C ASN A 99 -8.93 -9.02 -21.70
N LEU A 100 -7.93 -8.97 -20.83
CA LEU A 100 -6.52 -9.07 -21.20
C LEU A 100 -5.93 -10.28 -20.49
N GLU A 101 -5.00 -10.95 -21.16
CA GLU A 101 -4.25 -12.07 -20.60
C GLU A 101 -2.76 -11.72 -20.61
N PHE A 102 -2.10 -12.01 -19.49
CA PHE A 102 -0.67 -11.77 -19.30
C PHE A 102 -0.03 -13.11 -18.90
N PRO A 103 0.56 -13.82 -19.88
CA PRO A 103 1.23 -15.09 -19.62
C PRO A 103 2.59 -14.88 -18.95
N GLU A 104 3.00 -15.84 -18.14
CA GLU A 104 4.34 -15.99 -17.56
C GLU A 104 4.95 -14.74 -16.91
N ILE A 105 4.13 -13.92 -16.29
CA ILE A 105 4.62 -12.72 -15.59
C ILE A 105 5.15 -13.05 -14.20
N ASN A 106 6.09 -12.26 -13.74
CA ASN A 106 6.77 -12.38 -12.46
C ASN A 106 6.09 -11.48 -11.41
N PRO A 107 5.34 -12.00 -10.43
CA PRO A 107 4.74 -11.18 -9.39
C PRO A 107 5.76 -10.80 -8.32
N TYR A 108 5.87 -9.51 -8.00
CA TYR A 108 6.86 -9.01 -7.05
C TYR A 108 6.26 -8.61 -5.71
N LYS A 109 5.16 -7.85 -5.71
CA LYS A 109 4.58 -7.29 -4.48
C LYS A 109 3.14 -6.86 -4.67
N ILE A 110 2.35 -6.95 -3.59
CA ILE A 110 1.06 -6.28 -3.47
C ILE A 110 1.31 -4.96 -2.74
N LEU A 111 0.92 -3.84 -3.35
CA LEU A 111 1.01 -2.50 -2.77
C LEU A 111 -0.36 -1.92 -2.50
N PHE A 112 -0.48 -1.23 -1.38
CA PHE A 112 -1.64 -0.40 -1.06
C PHE A 112 -1.29 1.07 -1.32
N MET A 113 -2.00 1.69 -2.25
CA MET A 113 -1.77 3.08 -2.66
C MET A 113 -3.09 3.77 -3.00
N SER A 114 -3.29 4.99 -2.51
CA SER A 114 -4.48 5.79 -2.82
C SER A 114 -5.77 4.97 -2.66
N GLU A 115 -5.93 4.35 -1.48
CA GLU A 115 -7.09 3.54 -1.06
C GLU A 115 -7.37 2.29 -1.92
N ASN A 116 -6.41 1.87 -2.77
CA ASN A 116 -6.55 0.72 -3.67
C ASN A 116 -5.37 -0.25 -3.55
N PHE A 117 -5.61 -1.51 -3.89
CA PHE A 117 -4.59 -2.55 -3.91
C PHE A 117 -4.11 -2.85 -5.32
N TYR A 118 -2.81 -2.89 -5.49
CA TYR A 118 -2.13 -3.12 -6.78
C TYR A 118 -1.14 -4.27 -6.67
N LEU A 119 -1.18 -5.18 -7.64
CA LEU A 119 -0.13 -6.16 -7.84
C LEU A 119 0.94 -5.56 -8.76
N ILE A 120 2.18 -5.60 -8.33
CA ILE A 120 3.34 -5.25 -9.16
C ILE A 120 3.89 -6.52 -9.78
N CYS A 121 3.96 -6.53 -11.09
CA CYS A 121 4.56 -7.62 -11.87
C CYS A 121 5.61 -7.11 -12.85
N ALA A 122 6.54 -7.97 -13.21
CA ALA A 122 7.46 -7.75 -14.30
C ALA A 122 7.30 -8.80 -15.40
N SER A 123 7.53 -8.39 -16.63
CA SER A 123 7.63 -9.23 -17.81
C SER A 123 8.77 -8.72 -18.70
N GLU A 124 8.95 -9.33 -19.86
CA GLU A 124 9.89 -8.81 -20.89
C GLU A 124 9.52 -7.40 -21.37
N LEU A 125 8.25 -7.02 -21.28
CA LEU A 125 7.75 -5.70 -21.66
C LEU A 125 7.96 -4.63 -20.56
N GLY A 126 8.53 -5.01 -19.42
CA GLY A 126 8.79 -4.10 -18.30
C GLY A 126 7.94 -4.38 -17.06
N VAL A 127 7.77 -3.35 -16.22
CA VAL A 127 7.03 -3.45 -14.95
C VAL A 127 5.62 -2.90 -15.11
N SER A 128 4.64 -3.70 -14.71
CA SER A 128 3.21 -3.35 -14.77
C SER A 128 2.59 -3.34 -13.37
N LYS A 129 1.56 -2.53 -13.20
CA LYS A 129 0.73 -2.43 -11.99
C LYS A 129 -0.70 -2.83 -12.31
N PHE A 130 -1.18 -3.89 -11.68
CA PHE A 130 -2.53 -4.42 -11.87
C PHE A 130 -3.40 -4.16 -10.64
N ARG A 131 -4.52 -3.48 -10.80
CA ARG A 131 -5.47 -3.27 -9.71
C ARG A 131 -6.09 -4.61 -9.29
N ILE A 132 -6.03 -4.98 -8.01
CA ILE A 132 -6.45 -6.31 -7.53
C ILE A 132 -7.91 -6.61 -7.88
N THR A 133 -8.81 -5.65 -7.74
CA THR A 133 -10.24 -5.84 -8.04
C THR A 133 -10.52 -6.16 -9.50
N SER A 134 -9.65 -5.75 -10.41
CA SER A 134 -9.76 -6.02 -11.84
C SER A 134 -9.18 -7.38 -12.27
N ILE A 135 -8.45 -8.06 -11.38
CA ILE A 135 -7.93 -9.41 -11.64
C ILE A 135 -9.09 -10.42 -11.63
N LYS A 136 -9.19 -11.23 -12.68
CA LYS A 136 -10.22 -12.27 -12.82
C LYS A 136 -9.74 -13.63 -12.33
N SER A 137 -8.54 -14.04 -12.76
CA SER A 137 -7.90 -15.27 -12.29
C SER A 137 -6.39 -15.15 -12.26
N VAL A 138 -5.78 -15.99 -11.45
CA VAL A 138 -4.34 -16.17 -11.32
C VAL A 138 -4.07 -17.65 -11.36
N ASP A 139 -3.30 -18.10 -12.35
CA ASP A 139 -2.83 -19.48 -12.47
C ASP A 139 -1.33 -19.51 -12.14
N ILE A 140 -0.97 -20.23 -11.09
CA ILE A 140 0.42 -20.33 -10.61
C ILE A 140 1.15 -21.38 -11.41
N LEU A 141 2.28 -21.02 -12.00
CA LEU A 141 3.08 -21.93 -12.82
C LEU A 141 4.13 -22.67 -11.96
N SER A 142 4.62 -23.80 -12.48
CA SER A 142 5.76 -24.50 -11.89
C SER A 142 7.08 -23.74 -12.07
N ALA A 143 7.16 -22.89 -13.08
CA ALA A 143 8.32 -22.04 -13.36
C ALA A 143 8.55 -21.00 -12.28
N THR A 144 9.82 -20.76 -11.95
CA THR A 144 10.26 -19.73 -11.01
C THR A 144 10.96 -18.59 -11.75
N PHE A 145 11.18 -17.48 -11.05
CA PHE A 145 11.95 -16.35 -11.57
C PHE A 145 12.97 -15.87 -10.54
N HIS A 146 14.04 -15.24 -11.03
CA HIS A 146 15.01 -14.55 -10.18
C HIS A 146 14.58 -13.10 -9.97
N ALA A 147 14.59 -12.67 -8.72
CA ALA A 147 14.22 -11.28 -8.40
C ALA A 147 15.29 -10.32 -8.93
N ASN A 148 14.86 -9.27 -9.62
CA ASN A 148 15.71 -8.19 -10.09
C ASN A 148 15.78 -7.09 -9.01
N ALA A 149 17.00 -6.75 -8.57
CA ALA A 149 17.24 -5.75 -7.53
C ALA A 149 16.75 -4.33 -7.94
N GLU A 150 16.87 -3.98 -9.23
CA GLU A 150 16.40 -2.68 -9.73
C GLU A 150 14.87 -2.54 -9.63
N ILE A 151 14.14 -3.63 -9.87
CA ILE A 151 12.68 -3.64 -9.65
C ILE A 151 12.36 -3.50 -8.17
N GLY A 152 13.15 -4.12 -7.29
CA GLY A 152 13.04 -3.95 -5.84
C GLY A 152 13.19 -2.47 -5.43
N LYS A 153 14.25 -1.81 -5.88
CA LYS A 153 14.50 -0.38 -5.63
C LYS A 153 13.36 0.49 -6.18
N PHE A 154 12.88 0.18 -7.39
CA PHE A 154 11.73 0.89 -7.96
C PHE A 154 10.49 0.75 -7.10
N ILE A 155 10.16 -0.46 -6.64
CA ILE A 155 9.00 -0.70 -5.76
C ILE A 155 9.08 0.16 -4.49
N GLU A 156 10.26 0.29 -3.90
CA GLU A 156 10.48 1.16 -2.73
C GLU A 156 10.33 2.65 -3.07
N SER A 157 10.66 3.05 -4.29
CA SER A 157 10.54 4.44 -4.76
C SER A 157 9.13 4.84 -5.19
N ILE A 158 8.24 3.88 -5.48
CA ILE A 158 6.85 4.16 -5.90
C ILE A 158 6.17 5.08 -4.90
N GLN A 159 5.59 6.14 -5.39
CA GLN A 159 4.85 7.12 -4.58
C GLN A 159 3.39 7.31 -5.04
N THR A 160 3.08 6.92 -6.28
CA THR A 160 1.73 6.94 -6.84
C THR A 160 1.50 5.75 -7.79
N PRO A 161 0.23 5.44 -8.14
CA PRO A 161 -0.04 4.43 -9.17
C PRO A 161 0.53 4.76 -10.55
N PHE A 162 0.89 6.02 -10.80
CA PHE A 162 1.42 6.51 -12.08
C PHE A 162 2.95 6.50 -12.15
N SER A 163 3.67 6.15 -11.06
CA SER A 163 5.13 6.02 -11.10
C SER A 163 5.56 4.96 -12.11
N GLU A 164 6.53 5.24 -12.99
CA GLU A 164 6.96 4.36 -14.08
C GLU A 164 8.38 3.83 -13.86
N PHE A 165 8.59 2.55 -14.16
CA PHE A 165 9.91 1.90 -14.11
C PHE A 165 10.74 2.27 -15.34
N GLY A 166 12.05 2.47 -15.13
CA GLY A 166 13.00 2.73 -16.22
C GLY A 166 12.88 4.10 -16.88
N LYS A 167 12.12 5.03 -16.25
CA LYS A 167 12.05 6.42 -16.72
C LYS A 167 12.95 7.31 -15.88
N GLU A 168 13.64 8.22 -16.56
CA GLU A 168 14.42 9.26 -15.90
C GLU A 168 13.52 10.17 -15.05
N PRO A 169 13.95 10.51 -13.82
CA PRO A 169 13.17 11.37 -12.96
C PRO A 169 13.07 12.80 -13.50
N ILE A 170 11.87 13.32 -13.57
CA ILE A 170 11.55 14.72 -13.91
C ILE A 170 11.50 15.52 -12.62
N ASN A 171 12.26 16.61 -12.55
CA ASN A 171 12.21 17.53 -11.42
C ASN A 171 11.10 18.58 -11.66
N VAL A 172 10.08 18.56 -10.81
CA VAL A 172 8.98 19.54 -10.82
C VAL A 172 9.13 20.46 -9.62
N ARG A 173 9.06 21.77 -9.85
CA ARG A 173 9.07 22.79 -8.80
C ARG A 173 7.73 23.49 -8.74
N LEU A 174 7.18 23.59 -7.54
CA LEU A 174 5.93 24.31 -7.28
C LEU A 174 6.21 25.46 -6.31
N LYS A 175 5.67 26.62 -6.64
CA LYS A 175 5.58 27.73 -5.69
C LYS A 175 4.27 27.58 -4.90
N ILE A 176 4.38 27.46 -3.59
CA ILE A 176 3.26 27.31 -2.67
C ILE A 176 3.08 28.62 -1.91
N SER A 177 1.87 29.16 -1.92
CA SER A 177 1.55 30.40 -1.21
C SER A 177 1.74 30.28 0.31
N ALA A 178 2.05 31.39 0.96
CA ALA A 178 2.24 31.47 2.40
C ALA A 178 1.08 30.85 3.20
N GLN A 179 -0.17 31.03 2.73
CA GLN A 179 -1.37 30.46 3.36
C GLN A 179 -1.34 28.92 3.41
N LYS A 180 -0.82 28.27 2.36
CA LYS A 180 -0.74 26.80 2.26
C LYS A 180 0.60 26.24 2.75
N ALA A 181 1.64 27.06 2.85
CA ALA A 181 3.01 26.63 3.19
C ALA A 181 3.09 25.80 4.48
N ARG A 182 2.29 26.15 5.50
CA ARG A 182 2.23 25.43 6.77
C ARG A 182 1.90 23.94 6.61
N PHE A 183 1.02 23.58 5.67
CA PHE A 183 0.61 22.19 5.45
C PHE A 183 1.75 21.38 4.81
N PHE A 184 2.52 21.99 3.89
CA PHE A 184 3.66 21.35 3.25
C PHE A 184 4.85 21.20 4.20
N LYS A 185 4.98 22.10 5.19
CA LYS A 185 5.97 22.00 6.26
C LYS A 185 5.57 20.90 7.29
N ALA A 186 4.27 20.73 7.55
CA ALA A 186 3.77 19.79 8.53
C ALA A 186 3.83 18.33 8.06
N LYS A 187 3.64 18.05 6.77
CA LYS A 187 3.71 16.68 6.23
C LYS A 187 4.20 16.66 4.79
N LYS A 188 4.79 15.53 4.39
CA LYS A 188 5.07 15.23 3.00
C LYS A 188 3.83 14.62 2.33
N PHE A 189 3.45 15.16 1.17
CA PHE A 189 2.39 14.59 0.32
C PHE A 189 2.93 13.50 -0.62
N PHE A 190 4.23 13.60 -0.96
CA PHE A 190 4.95 12.61 -1.77
C PHE A 190 6.28 12.26 -1.09
N LYS A 191 6.76 11.04 -1.29
CA LYS A 191 8.07 10.60 -0.75
C LYS A 191 9.22 11.51 -1.18
N SER A 192 9.19 11.96 -2.44
CA SER A 192 10.23 12.80 -3.04
C SER A 192 10.12 14.29 -2.70
N GLN A 193 9.11 14.72 -1.94
CA GLN A 193 8.91 16.11 -1.59
C GLN A 193 10.09 16.69 -0.83
N MET A 194 10.62 17.83 -1.30
CA MET A 194 11.68 18.60 -0.66
C MET A 194 11.31 20.08 -0.68
N ILE A 195 11.43 20.76 0.46
CA ILE A 195 11.31 22.23 0.53
C ILE A 195 12.69 22.79 0.19
N GLU A 196 12.81 23.46 -0.96
CA GLU A 196 14.08 24.03 -1.42
C GLU A 196 14.34 25.40 -0.81
N LYS A 197 13.31 26.23 -0.70
CA LYS A 197 13.47 27.63 -0.27
C LYS A 197 12.19 28.15 0.40
N SER A 198 12.36 28.95 1.45
CA SER A 198 11.32 29.83 1.99
C SER A 198 11.61 31.26 1.51
N LEU A 199 10.58 31.93 0.99
CA LEU A 199 10.66 33.30 0.51
C LEU A 199 10.26 34.29 1.61
N GLU A 200 10.70 35.57 1.47
CA GLU A 200 10.45 36.62 2.47
C GLU A 200 8.95 36.88 2.70
N ASN A 201 8.15 36.74 1.64
CA ASN A 201 6.68 36.88 1.72
C ASN A 201 5.97 35.67 2.34
N GLY A 202 6.70 34.67 2.84
CA GLY A 202 6.17 33.46 3.44
C GLY A 202 5.82 32.33 2.46
N ASP A 203 5.91 32.56 1.15
CA ASP A 203 5.79 31.50 0.15
C ASP A 203 6.95 30.52 0.28
N ILE A 204 6.76 29.29 -0.25
CA ILE A 204 7.83 28.29 -0.31
C ILE A 204 7.96 27.71 -1.71
N ILE A 205 9.18 27.31 -2.06
CA ILE A 205 9.45 26.50 -3.26
C ILE A 205 9.62 25.06 -2.82
N VAL A 206 8.81 24.18 -3.40
CA VAL A 206 8.82 22.75 -3.13
C VAL A 206 9.15 22.00 -4.40
N SER A 207 10.10 21.09 -4.35
CA SER A 207 10.44 20.23 -5.47
C SER A 207 9.96 18.80 -5.26
N TYR A 208 9.73 18.14 -6.39
CA TYR A 208 9.31 16.76 -6.50
C TYR A 208 10.11 16.06 -7.60
N LYS A 209 10.46 14.78 -7.38
CA LYS A 209 10.97 13.89 -8.42
C LYS A 209 9.84 12.96 -8.83
N ILE A 210 9.43 13.00 -10.09
CA ILE A 210 8.37 12.18 -10.66
C ILE A 210 8.88 11.49 -11.94
N THR A 211 8.24 10.40 -12.33
CA THR A 211 8.56 9.68 -13.58
C THR A 211 7.49 9.88 -14.64
N ASN A 212 6.32 10.42 -14.22
CA ASN A 212 5.20 10.73 -15.10
C ASN A 212 4.43 11.94 -14.55
N PHE A 213 4.01 12.86 -15.40
CA PHE A 213 3.25 14.05 -14.96
C PHE A 213 1.90 13.72 -14.33
N ASN A 214 1.30 12.55 -14.63
CA ASN A 214 0.08 12.11 -13.98
C ASN A 214 0.27 11.85 -12.47
N GLU A 215 1.50 11.63 -12.01
CA GLU A 215 1.80 11.50 -10.58
C GLU A 215 1.38 12.74 -9.79
N ILE A 216 1.58 13.94 -10.34
CA ILE A 216 1.35 15.19 -9.62
C ILE A 216 0.16 16.00 -10.17
N LYS A 217 -0.37 15.64 -11.34
CA LYS A 217 -1.44 16.38 -12.02
C LYS A 217 -2.67 16.59 -11.14
N SER A 218 -3.20 15.51 -10.56
CA SER A 218 -4.39 15.58 -9.70
C SER A 218 -4.14 16.41 -8.42
N PHE A 219 -2.92 16.38 -7.92
CA PHE A 219 -2.51 17.15 -6.75
C PHE A 219 -2.42 18.66 -7.03
N ILE A 220 -1.98 19.04 -8.23
CA ILE A 220 -1.92 20.46 -8.63
C ILE A 220 -3.32 21.02 -8.89
N LEU A 221 -4.23 20.20 -9.39
CA LEU A 221 -5.59 20.61 -9.77
C LEU A 221 -6.58 20.55 -8.61
N SER A 222 -6.19 20.07 -7.41
CA SER A 222 -7.00 20.03 -6.19
C SER A 222 -6.76 21.24 -5.29
#